data_ceb715950550a56f47c2c41bcc145295
#
_entry.id   ceb715950550a56f47c2c41bcc145295
#
_cell.length_a   1.000
_cell.length_b   1.000
_cell.length_c   1.000
_cell.angle_alpha   90.00
_cell.angle_beta   90.00
_cell.angle_gamma   90.00
#
_symmetry.space_group_name_H-M   'P 1'
#
loop_
_entity.id
_entity.type
_entity.pdbx_description
1 polymer ?
#
loop_
_entity_poly.entity_id
_entity_poly.type
_entity_poly.pdbx_seq_one_letter_code
_entity_poly.pdbx_strand_id
1 'polypeptide(L)'
;MFVIEASASAITYCALALFLGCLMTAGLLLPRGEPSQLGQQLFSFARKLLPLFVIASIISLLIQGAKLSGGAFPSVELLLRYLFNTQSGKIWVAREIYALLLLGGMFRYSRRQYNLTGVRAFLFLSLPLIASRSLTSHAVAVREHTAVAVSADALHLLATAVWAGGLPVLFWILYHGTRRLHLPPSWSAATVNRFSWFALVAVVVLVTTGLYQSWIQVQRLDILFATPYGQILTIKVLIFLCMGTIGALNLFSTKPKLLDSARTERLPNWLQRKTLGRIGSEAIIGIGVFCVTAILTLLPPGIHSLHQASASGNNQLKAYPDELNLFTWLSYLVTPAPKLEPAEGAKITILSPQEGQVFDSDEIPMRYEFVKGKKGNHLHAYIDGKLMGMFSDPSGGTLTGIQPGKHVLELRVTTDDHVTELDAKDKVDFIVK
;
A
#
# COMPACT_ATOMS: atom_id res chain seq x y z
N MET A 1 -16.32 6.25 7.22
CA MET A 1 -15.97 5.60 5.95
C MET A 1 -14.49 5.28 5.87
N PHE A 2 -13.57 6.24 6.12
CA PHE A 2 -12.10 6.03 6.08
C PHE A 2 -11.63 4.85 6.96
N VAL A 3 -12.04 4.78 8.23
CA VAL A 3 -11.64 3.70 9.16
C VAL A 3 -12.07 2.31 8.65
N ILE A 4 -13.29 2.20 8.10
CA ILE A 4 -13.80 0.91 7.58
C ILE A 4 -12.99 0.47 6.36
N GLU A 5 -12.65 1.41 5.48
CA GLU A 5 -11.82 1.14 4.29
C GLU A 5 -10.39 0.74 4.67
N ALA A 6 -9.76 1.48 5.60
CA ALA A 6 -8.44 1.13 6.14
C ALA A 6 -8.45 -0.27 6.77
N SER A 7 -9.50 -0.60 7.55
CA SER A 7 -9.65 -1.92 8.16
C SER A 7 -9.83 -3.02 7.12
N ALA A 8 -10.67 -2.82 6.09
CA ALA A 8 -10.85 -3.79 5.01
C ALA A 8 -9.55 -4.00 4.23
N SER A 9 -8.81 -2.94 3.94
CA SER A 9 -7.49 -3.01 3.29
C SER A 9 -6.47 -3.74 4.16
N ALA A 10 -6.40 -3.45 5.46
CA ALA A 10 -5.52 -4.13 6.40
C ALA A 10 -5.83 -5.63 6.47
N ILE A 11 -7.11 -6.02 6.56
CA ILE A 11 -7.54 -7.43 6.56
C ILE A 11 -7.13 -8.11 5.25
N THR A 12 -7.28 -7.43 4.12
CA THR A 12 -6.87 -7.94 2.81
C THR A 12 -5.37 -8.25 2.75
N TYR A 13 -4.52 -7.31 3.19
CA TYR A 13 -3.07 -7.49 3.22
C TYR A 13 -2.65 -8.58 4.22
N CYS A 14 -3.21 -8.56 5.43
CA CYS A 14 -2.93 -9.58 6.45
C CYS A 14 -3.33 -10.98 5.97
N ALA A 15 -4.52 -11.13 5.36
CA ALA A 15 -5.01 -12.42 4.86
C ALA A 15 -4.08 -12.99 3.78
N LEU A 16 -3.67 -12.17 2.80
CA LEU A 16 -2.73 -12.59 1.76
C LEU A 16 -1.34 -12.91 2.30
N ALA A 17 -0.83 -12.10 3.23
CA ALA A 17 0.48 -12.31 3.82
C ALA A 17 0.53 -13.60 4.66
N LEU A 18 -0.49 -13.83 5.50
CA LEU A 18 -0.62 -15.06 6.27
C LEU A 18 -0.84 -16.29 5.37
N PHE A 19 -1.60 -16.13 4.30
CA PHE A 19 -1.81 -17.17 3.30
C PHE A 19 -0.48 -17.63 2.68
N LEU A 20 0.33 -16.69 2.20
CA LEU A 20 1.68 -17.00 1.68
C LEU A 20 2.58 -17.59 2.78
N GLY A 21 2.57 -17.00 3.98
CA GLY A 21 3.35 -17.46 5.12
C GLY A 21 3.05 -18.91 5.49
N CYS A 22 1.77 -19.31 5.47
CA CYS A 22 1.36 -20.69 5.73
C CYS A 22 1.86 -21.65 4.65
N LEU A 23 1.69 -21.30 3.36
CA LEU A 23 2.14 -22.14 2.24
C LEU A 23 3.67 -22.24 2.19
N MET A 24 4.37 -21.14 2.41
CA MET A 24 5.84 -21.09 2.48
C MET A 24 6.35 -21.96 3.63
N THR A 25 5.76 -21.82 4.80
CA THR A 25 6.14 -22.61 5.97
C THR A 25 5.91 -24.11 5.74
N ALA A 26 4.72 -24.49 5.27
CA ALA A 26 4.38 -25.87 5.00
C ALA A 26 5.21 -26.49 3.85
N GLY A 27 5.55 -25.68 2.83
CA GLY A 27 6.24 -26.16 1.63
C GLY A 27 7.77 -26.11 1.69
N LEU A 28 8.35 -25.15 2.46
CA LEU A 28 9.79 -24.85 2.41
C LEU A 28 10.47 -24.87 3.79
N LEU A 29 9.78 -24.48 4.87
CA LEU A 29 10.43 -24.29 6.17
C LEU A 29 10.45 -25.56 7.03
N LEU A 30 9.38 -26.35 7.00
CA LEU A 30 9.30 -27.57 7.78
C LEU A 30 10.43 -28.55 7.37
N PRO A 31 11.16 -29.14 8.33
CA PRO A 31 12.16 -30.18 8.04
C PRO A 31 11.52 -31.40 7.36
N ARG A 32 12.29 -32.10 6.51
CA ARG A 32 11.84 -33.33 5.86
C ARG A 32 11.71 -34.46 6.87
N GLY A 33 10.66 -35.27 6.76
CA GLY A 33 10.42 -36.42 7.66
C GLY A 33 9.58 -36.10 8.90
N GLU A 34 9.18 -34.86 9.08
CA GLU A 34 8.36 -34.39 10.21
C GLU A 34 6.85 -34.62 10.00
N PRO A 35 6.04 -34.56 11.08
CA PRO A 35 4.64 -34.93 11.00
C PRO A 35 3.94 -34.12 9.90
N SER A 36 3.43 -34.84 8.91
CA SER A 36 2.55 -34.27 7.85
C SER A 36 1.39 -33.46 8.44
N GLN A 37 1.11 -33.69 9.73
CA GLN A 37 0.04 -33.08 10.52
C GLN A 37 0.20 -31.53 10.63
N LEU A 38 1.40 -30.99 10.93
CA LEU A 38 1.63 -29.55 10.98
C LEU A 38 1.46 -28.92 9.59
N GLY A 39 2.01 -29.55 8.57
CA GLY A 39 1.84 -29.11 7.20
C GLY A 39 0.39 -29.11 6.72
N GLN A 40 -0.38 -30.14 7.09
CA GLN A 40 -1.83 -30.22 6.81
C GLN A 40 -2.62 -29.14 7.54
N GLN A 41 -2.31 -28.86 8.81
CA GLN A 41 -2.94 -27.80 9.58
C GLN A 41 -2.67 -26.42 8.95
N LEU A 42 -1.44 -26.14 8.56
CA LEU A 42 -1.07 -24.89 7.88
C LEU A 42 -1.78 -24.75 6.53
N PHE A 43 -1.82 -25.81 5.73
CA PHE A 43 -2.54 -25.81 4.45
C PHE A 43 -4.06 -25.60 4.65
N SER A 44 -4.65 -26.26 5.67
CA SER A 44 -6.05 -26.06 6.02
C SER A 44 -6.34 -24.65 6.49
N PHE A 45 -5.43 -24.04 7.25
CA PHE A 45 -5.56 -22.64 7.69
C PHE A 45 -5.40 -21.68 6.51
N ALA A 46 -4.41 -21.88 5.63
CA ALA A 46 -4.25 -21.12 4.41
C ALA A 46 -5.54 -21.11 3.57
N ARG A 47 -6.17 -22.26 3.40
CA ARG A 47 -7.45 -22.37 2.67
C ARG A 47 -8.56 -21.48 3.24
N LYS A 48 -8.59 -21.26 4.57
CA LYS A 48 -9.58 -20.39 5.24
C LYS A 48 -9.30 -18.91 5.06
N LEU A 49 -8.06 -18.53 4.73
CA LEU A 49 -7.66 -17.14 4.54
C LEU A 49 -8.11 -16.59 3.17
N LEU A 50 -8.24 -17.42 2.14
CA LEU A 50 -8.72 -16.99 0.84
C LEU A 50 -10.16 -16.44 0.84
N PRO A 51 -11.17 -17.11 1.46
CA PRO A 51 -12.49 -16.52 1.61
C PRO A 51 -12.47 -15.19 2.37
N LEU A 52 -11.65 -15.08 3.43
CA LEU A 52 -11.50 -13.84 4.18
C LEU A 52 -10.96 -12.72 3.28
N PHE A 53 -9.97 -13.02 2.44
CA PHE A 53 -9.45 -12.09 1.44
C PHE A 53 -10.55 -11.65 0.46
N VAL A 54 -11.31 -12.58 -0.12
CA VAL A 54 -12.39 -12.27 -1.08
C VAL A 54 -13.46 -11.39 -0.43
N ILE A 55 -13.90 -11.72 0.77
CA ILE A 55 -14.89 -10.94 1.52
C ILE A 55 -14.38 -9.52 1.79
N ALA A 56 -13.15 -9.37 2.29
CA ALA A 56 -12.56 -8.07 2.56
C ALA A 56 -12.37 -7.25 1.28
N SER A 57 -12.04 -7.90 0.15
CA SER A 57 -11.91 -7.27 -1.16
C SER A 57 -13.26 -6.77 -1.69
N ILE A 58 -14.35 -7.53 -1.50
CA ILE A 58 -15.72 -7.11 -1.85
C ILE A 58 -16.13 -5.91 -0.98
N ILE A 59 -15.87 -5.93 0.32
CA ILE A 59 -16.15 -4.80 1.21
C ILE A 59 -15.42 -3.54 0.72
N SER A 60 -14.14 -3.66 0.35
CA SER A 60 -13.36 -2.55 -0.20
C SER A 60 -13.96 -2.01 -1.50
N LEU A 61 -14.46 -2.89 -2.38
CA LEU A 61 -15.15 -2.50 -3.62
C LEU A 61 -16.43 -1.70 -3.32
N LEU A 62 -17.25 -2.18 -2.38
CA LEU A 62 -18.51 -1.50 -2.01
C LEU A 62 -18.24 -0.12 -1.40
N ILE A 63 -17.19 0.01 -0.57
CA ILE A 63 -16.79 1.31 0.00
C ILE A 63 -16.32 2.26 -1.09
N GLN A 64 -15.54 1.77 -2.06
CA GLN A 64 -15.11 2.56 -3.20
C GLN A 64 -16.28 3.01 -4.06
N GLY A 65 -17.25 2.13 -4.32
CA GLY A 65 -18.50 2.47 -4.99
C GLY A 65 -19.31 3.52 -4.22
N ALA A 66 -19.41 3.40 -2.91
CA ALA A 66 -20.10 4.38 -2.06
C ALA A 66 -19.43 5.77 -2.11
N LYS A 67 -18.09 5.84 -2.19
CA LYS A 67 -17.38 7.11 -2.41
C LYS A 67 -17.76 7.76 -3.74
N LEU A 68 -17.86 6.98 -4.81
CA LEU A 68 -18.27 7.46 -6.13
C LEU A 68 -19.73 7.90 -6.18
N SER A 69 -20.58 7.39 -5.25
CA SER A 69 -21.99 7.75 -5.12
C SER A 69 -22.24 8.89 -4.09
N GLY A 70 -21.22 9.67 -3.73
CA GLY A 70 -21.35 10.74 -2.75
C GLY A 70 -21.71 10.28 -1.33
N GLY A 71 -21.35 9.04 -0.96
CA GLY A 71 -21.61 8.45 0.35
C GLY A 71 -22.85 7.56 0.44
N ALA A 72 -23.69 7.53 -0.60
CA ALA A 72 -24.81 6.62 -0.70
C ALA A 72 -24.37 5.18 -1.05
N PHE A 73 -25.24 4.21 -0.83
CA PHE A 73 -24.94 2.83 -1.26
C PHE A 73 -24.88 2.79 -2.81
N PRO A 74 -23.81 2.20 -3.40
CA PRO A 74 -23.61 2.23 -4.84
C PRO A 74 -24.72 1.46 -5.58
N SER A 75 -25.21 2.03 -6.67
CA SER A 75 -26.15 1.31 -7.54
C SER A 75 -25.46 0.13 -8.25
N VAL A 76 -26.22 -0.90 -8.58
CA VAL A 76 -25.68 -2.06 -9.33
C VAL A 76 -25.11 -1.62 -10.67
N GLU A 77 -25.75 -0.66 -11.34
CA GLU A 77 -25.26 -0.12 -12.61
C GLU A 77 -23.88 0.54 -12.47
N LEU A 78 -23.68 1.36 -11.44
CA LEU A 78 -22.38 1.99 -11.16
C LEU A 78 -21.30 0.94 -10.90
N LEU A 79 -21.61 -0.09 -10.11
CA LEU A 79 -20.67 -1.19 -9.84
C LEU A 79 -20.32 -1.96 -11.12
N LEU A 80 -21.31 -2.28 -11.96
CA LEU A 80 -21.05 -2.97 -13.23
C LEU A 80 -20.22 -2.10 -14.19
N ARG A 81 -20.52 -0.80 -14.29
CA ARG A 81 -19.71 0.13 -15.07
C ARG A 81 -18.27 0.18 -14.54
N TYR A 82 -18.07 0.29 -13.24
CA TYR A 82 -16.74 0.27 -12.65
C TYR A 82 -15.99 -1.04 -12.97
N LEU A 83 -16.63 -2.20 -12.74
CA LEU A 83 -16.01 -3.51 -12.90
C LEU A 83 -15.62 -3.83 -14.34
N PHE A 84 -16.46 -3.47 -15.32
CA PHE A 84 -16.27 -3.89 -16.72
C PHE A 84 -15.71 -2.80 -17.63
N ASN A 85 -15.89 -1.52 -17.28
CA ASN A 85 -15.43 -0.42 -18.13
C ASN A 85 -14.09 0.18 -17.66
N THR A 86 -13.69 -0.03 -16.38
CA THR A 86 -12.40 0.46 -15.90
C THR A 86 -11.33 -0.64 -15.92
N GLN A 87 -10.06 -0.25 -16.13
CA GLN A 87 -8.94 -1.20 -16.07
C GLN A 87 -8.78 -1.78 -14.65
N SER A 88 -8.90 -0.95 -13.61
CA SER A 88 -8.84 -1.40 -12.22
C SER A 88 -9.93 -2.40 -11.88
N GLY A 89 -11.16 -2.18 -12.37
CA GLY A 89 -12.28 -3.11 -12.19
C GLY A 89 -12.03 -4.46 -12.87
N LYS A 90 -11.55 -4.46 -14.12
CA LYS A 90 -11.19 -5.69 -14.85
C LYS A 90 -10.11 -6.50 -14.13
N ILE A 91 -9.08 -5.83 -13.62
CA ILE A 91 -8.01 -6.48 -12.83
C ILE A 91 -8.59 -7.05 -11.53
N TRP A 92 -9.48 -6.30 -10.86
CA TRP A 92 -10.16 -6.78 -9.67
C TRP A 92 -10.96 -8.06 -9.95
N VAL A 93 -11.81 -8.07 -10.98
CA VAL A 93 -12.60 -9.25 -11.38
C VAL A 93 -11.68 -10.46 -11.68
N ALA A 94 -10.63 -10.25 -12.48
CA ALA A 94 -9.68 -11.31 -12.81
C ALA A 94 -9.00 -11.89 -11.56
N ARG A 95 -8.62 -11.04 -10.61
CA ARG A 95 -8.02 -11.44 -9.33
C ARG A 95 -8.97 -12.25 -8.46
N GLU A 96 -10.24 -11.83 -8.34
CA GLU A 96 -11.21 -12.56 -7.52
C GLU A 96 -11.56 -13.92 -8.15
N ILE A 97 -11.71 -13.99 -9.47
CA ILE A 97 -11.87 -15.27 -10.19
C ILE A 97 -10.67 -16.17 -9.93
N TYR A 98 -9.46 -15.64 -10.03
CA TYR A 98 -8.24 -16.39 -9.76
C TYR A 98 -8.17 -16.91 -8.32
N ALA A 99 -8.55 -16.09 -7.34
CA ALA A 99 -8.61 -16.48 -5.93
C ALA A 99 -9.62 -17.62 -5.69
N LEU A 100 -10.79 -17.56 -6.35
CA LEU A 100 -11.82 -18.61 -6.25
C LEU A 100 -11.38 -19.92 -6.93
N LEU A 101 -10.70 -19.84 -8.09
CA LEU A 101 -10.12 -21.01 -8.75
C LEU A 101 -9.04 -21.67 -7.88
N LEU A 102 -8.16 -20.86 -7.28
CA LEU A 102 -7.14 -21.32 -6.36
C LEU A 102 -7.76 -21.99 -5.14
N LEU A 103 -8.81 -21.40 -4.57
CA LEU A 103 -9.58 -21.97 -3.46
C LEU A 103 -10.22 -23.32 -3.83
N GLY A 104 -10.86 -23.42 -5.00
CA GLY A 104 -11.44 -24.65 -5.53
C GLY A 104 -10.39 -25.75 -5.72
N GLY A 105 -9.22 -25.38 -6.25
CA GLY A 105 -8.06 -26.26 -6.38
C GLY A 105 -7.57 -26.78 -5.01
N MET A 106 -7.48 -25.90 -3.99
CA MET A 106 -7.09 -26.28 -2.64
C MET A 106 -8.13 -27.20 -1.97
N PHE A 107 -9.43 -26.98 -2.21
CA PHE A 107 -10.47 -27.90 -1.72
C PHE A 107 -10.36 -29.29 -2.35
N ARG A 108 -10.14 -29.36 -3.68
CA ARG A 108 -9.97 -30.62 -4.37
C ARG A 108 -8.70 -31.35 -3.92
N TYR A 109 -7.62 -30.60 -3.74
CA TYR A 109 -6.34 -31.15 -3.25
C TYR A 109 -6.46 -31.69 -1.83
N SER A 110 -7.15 -31.00 -0.92
CA SER A 110 -7.31 -31.43 0.47
C SER A 110 -8.06 -32.77 0.65
N ARG A 111 -8.78 -33.22 -0.40
CA ARG A 111 -9.42 -34.54 -0.43
C ARG A 111 -8.47 -35.67 -0.82
N ARG A 112 -7.23 -35.32 -1.24
CA ARG A 112 -6.18 -36.27 -1.58
C ARG A 112 -5.18 -36.41 -0.43
N GLN A 113 -4.27 -37.37 -0.55
CA GLN A 113 -3.16 -37.45 0.41
C GLN A 113 -2.28 -36.20 0.32
N TYR A 114 -1.97 -35.62 1.48
CA TYR A 114 -1.08 -34.48 1.60
C TYR A 114 0.31 -34.84 1.08
N ASN A 115 0.83 -34.07 0.15
CA ASN A 115 2.19 -34.18 -0.35
C ASN A 115 2.85 -32.82 -0.49
N LEU A 116 4.16 -32.77 -0.33
CA LEU A 116 4.95 -31.56 -0.33
C LEU A 116 4.96 -30.86 -1.72
N THR A 117 4.94 -31.64 -2.79
CA THR A 117 4.92 -31.13 -4.17
C THR A 117 3.67 -30.30 -4.45
N GLY A 118 2.50 -30.81 -4.04
CA GLY A 118 1.25 -30.08 -4.20
C GLY A 118 1.22 -28.79 -3.40
N VAL A 119 1.70 -28.79 -2.15
CA VAL A 119 1.79 -27.57 -1.34
C VAL A 119 2.70 -26.52 -2.00
N ARG A 120 3.85 -26.94 -2.52
CA ARG A 120 4.76 -26.07 -3.26
C ARG A 120 4.11 -25.52 -4.55
N ALA A 121 3.34 -26.34 -5.26
CA ALA A 121 2.59 -25.85 -6.42
C ALA A 121 1.62 -24.74 -6.02
N PHE A 122 0.86 -24.88 -4.94
CA PHE A 122 -0.02 -23.84 -4.44
C PHE A 122 0.75 -22.60 -3.95
N LEU A 123 1.94 -22.77 -3.37
CA LEU A 123 2.82 -21.65 -3.04
C LEU A 123 3.17 -20.82 -4.29
N PHE A 124 3.64 -21.47 -5.35
CA PHE A 124 3.97 -20.76 -6.61
C PHE A 124 2.72 -20.15 -7.27
N LEU A 125 1.60 -20.86 -7.30
CA LEU A 125 0.33 -20.34 -7.79
C LEU A 125 -0.22 -19.17 -6.96
N SER A 126 0.22 -18.97 -5.71
CA SER A 126 -0.20 -17.83 -4.90
C SER A 126 0.54 -16.53 -5.25
N LEU A 127 1.72 -16.60 -5.86
CA LEU A 127 2.54 -15.42 -6.17
C LEU A 127 1.84 -14.42 -7.12
N PRO A 128 1.20 -14.83 -8.23
CA PRO A 128 0.46 -13.91 -9.08
C PRO A 128 -0.71 -13.22 -8.35
N LEU A 129 -1.37 -13.91 -7.42
CA LEU A 129 -2.46 -13.33 -6.64
C LEU A 129 -1.96 -12.12 -5.82
N ILE A 130 -0.81 -12.24 -5.17
CA ILE A 130 -0.23 -11.17 -4.37
C ILE A 130 0.29 -10.06 -5.28
N ALA A 131 1.05 -10.41 -6.33
CA ALA A 131 1.60 -9.46 -7.30
C ALA A 131 0.50 -8.65 -8.03
N SER A 132 -0.69 -9.23 -8.25
CA SER A 132 -1.81 -8.53 -8.90
C SER A 132 -2.28 -7.28 -8.15
N ARG A 133 -1.97 -7.14 -6.85
CA ARG A 133 -2.27 -5.92 -6.08
C ARG A 133 -1.50 -4.72 -6.62
N SER A 134 -0.28 -4.92 -7.08
CA SER A 134 0.56 -3.86 -7.65
C SER A 134 0.01 -3.30 -8.96
N LEU A 135 -0.79 -4.07 -9.69
CA LEU A 135 -1.46 -3.60 -10.91
C LEU A 135 -2.58 -2.59 -10.66
N THR A 136 -3.00 -2.41 -9.42
CA THR A 136 -4.01 -1.43 -8.99
C THR A 136 -3.46 -0.43 -7.97
N SER A 137 -2.13 -0.37 -7.80
CA SER A 137 -1.46 0.55 -6.88
C SER A 137 -1.04 1.86 -7.57
N HIS A 138 -0.58 2.83 -6.78
CA HIS A 138 -0.02 4.09 -7.29
C HIS A 138 1.18 3.89 -8.23
N ALA A 139 1.83 2.72 -8.20
CA ALA A 139 2.95 2.39 -9.10
C ALA A 139 2.55 2.42 -10.59
N VAL A 140 1.27 2.18 -10.91
CA VAL A 140 0.75 2.25 -12.28
C VAL A 140 0.72 3.69 -12.82
N ALA A 141 0.65 4.69 -11.95
CA ALA A 141 0.61 6.11 -12.34
C ALA A 141 1.98 6.67 -12.79
N VAL A 142 3.07 5.94 -12.57
CA VAL A 142 4.43 6.34 -12.97
C VAL A 142 4.60 6.11 -14.47
N ARG A 143 4.42 7.15 -15.30
CA ARG A 143 4.36 7.01 -16.78
C ARG A 143 5.65 6.52 -17.41
N GLU A 144 6.81 7.07 -17.04
CA GLU A 144 8.08 6.76 -17.70
C GLU A 144 8.66 5.38 -17.38
N HIS A 145 8.36 4.83 -16.18
CA HIS A 145 8.91 3.57 -15.69
C HIS A 145 7.86 2.66 -15.07
N THR A 146 6.64 2.65 -15.59
CA THR A 146 5.50 1.89 -15.03
C THR A 146 5.84 0.42 -14.76
N ALA A 147 6.50 -0.26 -15.71
CA ALA A 147 6.85 -1.67 -15.54
C ALA A 147 7.82 -1.89 -14.36
N VAL A 148 8.81 -1.02 -14.20
CA VAL A 148 9.79 -1.10 -13.10
C VAL A 148 9.10 -0.79 -11.77
N ALA A 149 8.27 0.26 -11.72
CA ALA A 149 7.55 0.65 -10.51
C ALA A 149 6.58 -0.43 -10.04
N VAL A 150 5.80 -1.03 -10.96
CA VAL A 150 4.88 -2.13 -10.66
C VAL A 150 5.63 -3.39 -10.22
N SER A 151 6.77 -3.71 -10.86
CA SER A 151 7.60 -4.85 -10.46
C SER A 151 8.23 -4.66 -9.08
N ALA A 152 8.73 -3.45 -8.79
CA ALA A 152 9.27 -3.11 -7.48
C ALA A 152 8.19 -3.21 -6.38
N ASP A 153 6.97 -2.72 -6.66
CA ASP A 153 5.84 -2.82 -5.73
C ASP A 153 5.43 -4.28 -5.51
N ALA A 154 5.35 -5.10 -6.57
CA ALA A 154 5.05 -6.53 -6.46
C ALA A 154 6.11 -7.28 -5.62
N LEU A 155 7.39 -7.01 -5.86
CA LEU A 155 8.49 -7.59 -5.08
C LEU A 155 8.42 -7.13 -3.60
N HIS A 156 8.10 -5.86 -3.36
CA HIS A 156 7.91 -5.31 -2.02
C HIS A 156 6.78 -6.02 -1.26
N LEU A 157 5.62 -6.20 -1.90
CA LEU A 157 4.49 -6.92 -1.31
C LEU A 157 4.82 -8.38 -1.04
N LEU A 158 5.48 -9.07 -1.97
CA LEU A 158 5.91 -10.46 -1.79
C LEU A 158 6.91 -10.59 -0.64
N ALA A 159 7.91 -9.72 -0.56
CA ALA A 159 8.90 -9.71 0.51
C ALA A 159 8.26 -9.40 1.87
N THR A 160 7.29 -8.47 1.92
CA THR A 160 6.50 -8.18 3.13
C THR A 160 5.71 -9.42 3.57
N ALA A 161 5.07 -10.13 2.63
CA ALA A 161 4.31 -11.34 2.93
C ALA A 161 5.21 -12.49 3.44
N VAL A 162 6.42 -12.63 2.87
CA VAL A 162 7.42 -13.62 3.32
C VAL A 162 7.87 -13.33 4.75
N TRP A 163 8.26 -12.11 5.06
CA TRP A 163 8.81 -11.77 6.37
C TRP A 163 7.71 -11.50 7.39
N ALA A 164 6.93 -10.43 7.25
CA ALA A 164 5.91 -10.05 8.22
C ALA A 164 4.73 -11.05 8.26
N GLY A 165 4.36 -11.65 7.13
CA GLY A 165 3.33 -12.71 7.08
C GLY A 165 3.83 -14.07 7.57
N GLY A 166 5.12 -14.36 7.40
CA GLY A 166 5.73 -15.61 7.87
C GLY A 166 5.98 -15.66 9.37
N LEU A 167 6.21 -14.53 10.04
CA LEU A 167 6.51 -14.48 11.49
C LEU A 167 5.40 -15.01 12.39
N PRO A 168 4.11 -14.64 12.24
CA PRO A 168 3.04 -15.21 13.04
C PRO A 168 2.92 -16.73 12.87
N VAL A 169 3.15 -17.21 11.64
CA VAL A 169 3.13 -18.65 11.32
C VAL A 169 4.31 -19.35 11.96
N LEU A 170 5.51 -18.76 11.88
CA LEU A 170 6.71 -19.28 12.56
C LEU A 170 6.51 -19.35 14.07
N PHE A 171 5.97 -18.29 14.67
CA PHE A 171 5.62 -18.28 16.10
C PHE A 171 4.70 -19.45 16.45
N TRP A 172 3.63 -19.60 15.68
CA TRP A 172 2.63 -20.64 15.92
C TRP A 172 3.22 -22.05 15.81
N ILE A 173 4.01 -22.34 14.78
CA ILE A 173 4.60 -23.69 14.62
C ILE A 173 5.65 -23.99 15.69
N LEU A 174 6.46 -23.01 16.08
CA LEU A 174 7.43 -23.21 17.15
C LEU A 174 6.74 -23.43 18.49
N TYR A 175 5.68 -22.68 18.79
CA TYR A 175 4.90 -22.86 19.99
C TYR A 175 4.25 -24.24 20.05
N HIS A 176 3.57 -24.67 18.96
CA HIS A 176 2.94 -26.00 18.90
C HIS A 176 3.96 -27.14 18.86
N GLY A 177 5.00 -27.01 18.06
CA GLY A 177 6.05 -28.00 17.92
C GLY A 177 6.75 -28.30 19.25
N THR A 178 7.12 -27.25 19.99
CA THR A 178 7.85 -27.42 21.25
C THR A 178 6.95 -27.74 22.45
N ARG A 179 5.75 -27.12 22.52
CA ARG A 179 4.89 -27.25 23.71
C ARG A 179 3.89 -28.40 23.64
N ARG A 180 3.40 -28.75 22.45
CA ARG A 180 2.36 -29.77 22.27
C ARG A 180 2.88 -31.08 21.67
N LEU A 181 3.79 -30.96 20.69
CA LEU A 181 4.32 -32.12 19.97
C LEU A 181 5.66 -32.57 20.52
N HIS A 182 6.27 -31.81 21.44
CA HIS A 182 7.57 -32.11 22.08
C HIS A 182 8.67 -32.43 21.05
N LEU A 183 8.67 -31.70 19.91
CA LEU A 183 9.65 -31.90 18.86
C LEU A 183 11.07 -31.52 19.33
N PRO A 184 12.11 -32.19 18.81
CA PRO A 184 13.47 -32.05 19.30
C PRO A 184 14.02 -30.63 19.03
N PRO A 185 15.02 -30.18 19.79
CA PRO A 185 15.68 -28.87 19.59
C PRO A 185 16.22 -28.67 18.18
N SER A 186 16.71 -29.73 17.54
CA SER A 186 17.19 -29.75 16.15
C SER A 186 16.11 -29.34 15.16
N TRP A 187 14.86 -29.71 15.39
CA TRP A 187 13.72 -29.29 14.56
C TRP A 187 13.49 -27.76 14.64
N SER A 188 13.46 -27.22 15.85
CA SER A 188 13.27 -25.78 16.08
C SER A 188 14.42 -24.97 15.46
N ALA A 189 15.66 -25.43 15.65
CA ALA A 189 16.83 -24.81 15.09
C ALA A 189 16.83 -24.83 13.55
N ALA A 190 16.48 -25.95 12.94
CA ALA A 190 16.38 -26.08 11.48
C ALA A 190 15.30 -25.18 10.90
N THR A 191 14.14 -25.11 11.56
CA THR A 191 13.02 -24.26 11.12
C THR A 191 13.37 -22.78 11.20
N VAL A 192 13.92 -22.31 12.32
CA VAL A 192 14.37 -20.92 12.51
C VAL A 192 15.49 -20.58 11.54
N ASN A 193 16.45 -21.49 11.32
CA ASN A 193 17.56 -21.25 10.39
C ASN A 193 17.05 -21.05 8.95
N ARG A 194 16.15 -21.88 8.48
CA ARG A 194 15.54 -21.73 7.14
C ARG A 194 14.77 -20.43 7.03
N PHE A 195 13.92 -20.11 8.00
CA PHE A 195 13.18 -18.86 8.01
C PHE A 195 14.11 -17.63 7.99
N SER A 196 15.20 -17.65 8.76
CA SER A 196 16.16 -16.56 8.81
C SER A 196 16.78 -16.23 7.44
N TRP A 197 17.01 -17.23 6.58
CA TRP A 197 17.48 -16.99 5.21
C TRP A 197 16.42 -16.30 4.35
N PHE A 198 15.17 -16.77 4.38
CA PHE A 198 14.08 -16.12 3.66
C PHE A 198 13.83 -14.70 4.18
N ALA A 199 13.87 -14.50 5.50
CA ALA A 199 13.73 -13.20 6.12
C ALA A 199 14.85 -12.23 5.70
N LEU A 200 16.11 -12.69 5.67
CA LEU A 200 17.26 -11.86 5.25
C LEU A 200 17.09 -11.39 3.80
N VAL A 201 16.75 -12.32 2.88
CA VAL A 201 16.50 -11.97 1.48
C VAL A 201 15.33 -11.00 1.38
N ALA A 202 14.24 -11.25 2.11
CA ALA A 202 13.08 -10.38 2.12
C ALA A 202 13.42 -8.97 2.61
N VAL A 203 14.22 -8.83 3.67
CA VAL A 203 14.66 -7.53 4.20
C VAL A 203 15.50 -6.77 3.15
N VAL A 204 16.42 -7.43 2.46
CA VAL A 204 17.20 -6.79 1.38
C VAL A 204 16.28 -6.30 0.27
N VAL A 205 15.32 -7.12 -0.18
CA VAL A 205 14.34 -6.73 -1.19
C VAL A 205 13.47 -5.57 -0.69
N LEU A 206 13.04 -5.60 0.58
CA LEU A 206 12.21 -4.53 1.18
C LEU A 206 12.96 -3.20 1.24
N VAL A 207 14.23 -3.21 1.62
CA VAL A 207 15.05 -1.98 1.66
C VAL A 207 15.23 -1.42 0.25
N THR A 208 15.64 -2.24 -0.71
CA THR A 208 15.91 -1.77 -2.08
C THR A 208 14.64 -1.27 -2.77
N THR A 209 13.55 -2.03 -2.71
CA THR A 209 12.28 -1.63 -3.32
C THR A 209 11.61 -0.48 -2.57
N GLY A 210 11.74 -0.44 -1.24
CA GLY A 210 11.21 0.64 -0.41
C GLY A 210 11.91 1.98 -0.65
N LEU A 211 13.23 1.98 -0.78
CA LEU A 211 14.00 3.18 -1.17
C LEU A 211 13.59 3.67 -2.57
N TYR A 212 13.47 2.77 -3.53
CA TYR A 212 13.02 3.10 -4.87
C TYR A 212 11.60 3.71 -4.90
N GLN A 213 10.63 3.08 -4.20
CA GLN A 213 9.27 3.60 -4.11
C GLN A 213 9.21 4.94 -3.38
N SER A 214 9.97 5.10 -2.29
CA SER A 214 10.06 6.36 -1.57
C SER A 214 10.65 7.47 -2.46
N TRP A 215 11.68 7.15 -3.23
CA TRP A 215 12.27 8.09 -4.19
C TRP A 215 11.24 8.61 -5.19
N ILE A 216 10.43 7.72 -5.80
CA ILE A 216 9.43 8.11 -6.79
C ILE A 216 8.26 8.89 -6.17
N GLN A 217 7.80 8.51 -4.97
CA GLN A 217 6.58 9.06 -4.39
C GLN A 217 6.80 10.29 -3.51
N VAL A 218 8.02 10.49 -3.01
CA VAL A 218 8.34 11.59 -2.09
C VAL A 218 9.20 12.64 -2.76
N GLN A 219 10.18 12.26 -3.58
CA GLN A 219 11.14 13.09 -4.32
C GLN A 219 11.93 14.11 -3.48
N ARG A 220 11.35 14.67 -2.41
CA ARG A 220 11.94 15.70 -1.54
C ARG A 220 11.79 15.32 -0.06
N LEU A 221 12.82 15.56 0.75
CA LEU A 221 12.83 15.21 2.17
C LEU A 221 11.85 16.04 3.02
N ASP A 222 11.57 17.28 2.63
CA ASP A 222 10.60 18.12 3.31
C ASP A 222 9.17 17.55 3.24
N ILE A 223 8.82 16.86 2.16
CA ILE A 223 7.52 16.18 1.98
C ILE A 223 7.29 15.11 3.04
N LEU A 224 8.35 14.46 3.51
CA LEU A 224 8.24 13.42 4.56
C LEU A 224 7.61 13.96 5.85
N PHE A 225 7.86 15.23 6.17
CA PHE A 225 7.38 15.82 7.42
C PHE A 225 6.17 16.75 7.20
N ALA A 226 6.07 17.35 6.01
CA ALA A 226 5.02 18.32 5.68
C ALA A 226 3.68 17.68 5.28
N THR A 227 3.66 16.41 4.86
CA THR A 227 2.45 15.77 4.34
C THR A 227 2.00 14.59 5.19
N PRO A 228 0.67 14.32 5.29
CA PRO A 228 0.17 13.13 5.98
C PRO A 228 0.73 11.82 5.40
N TYR A 229 0.90 11.75 4.07
CA TYR A 229 1.54 10.62 3.42
C TYR A 229 2.96 10.40 3.94
N GLY A 230 3.78 11.45 3.97
CA GLY A 230 5.16 11.39 4.45
C GLY A 230 5.26 11.04 5.93
N GLN A 231 4.37 11.58 6.77
CA GLN A 231 4.31 11.27 8.19
C GLN A 231 3.99 9.78 8.44
N ILE A 232 2.97 9.24 7.75
CA ILE A 232 2.61 7.82 7.84
C ILE A 232 3.72 6.94 7.27
N LEU A 233 4.38 7.37 6.18
CA LEU A 233 5.55 6.67 5.64
C LEU A 233 6.71 6.66 6.65
N THR A 234 6.97 7.77 7.34
CA THR A 234 7.99 7.87 8.40
C THR A 234 7.68 6.92 9.55
N ILE A 235 6.42 6.87 10.01
CA ILE A 235 5.98 5.89 11.02
C ILE A 235 6.22 4.46 10.53
N LYS A 236 5.88 4.15 9.26
CA LYS A 236 6.13 2.82 8.66
C LYS A 236 7.60 2.46 8.68
N VAL A 237 8.49 3.40 8.33
CA VAL A 237 9.95 3.19 8.35
C VAL A 237 10.44 2.96 9.78
N LEU A 238 9.98 3.72 10.76
CA LEU A 238 10.36 3.52 12.16
C LEU A 238 9.93 2.14 12.70
N ILE A 239 8.71 1.72 12.39
CA ILE A 239 8.21 0.38 12.75
C ILE A 239 9.04 -0.71 12.05
N PHE A 240 9.39 -0.53 10.77
CA PHE A 240 10.27 -1.43 10.03
C PHE A 240 11.66 -1.54 10.68
N LEU A 241 12.27 -0.42 11.07
CA LEU A 241 13.57 -0.40 11.75
C LEU A 241 13.50 -1.10 13.13
N CYS A 242 12.44 -0.87 13.88
CA CYS A 242 12.21 -1.55 15.16
C CYS A 242 12.10 -3.08 14.97
N MET A 243 11.29 -3.52 13.99
CA MET A 243 11.16 -4.92 13.62
C MET A 243 12.48 -5.51 13.16
N GLY A 244 13.24 -4.80 12.31
CA GLY A 244 14.56 -5.19 11.83
C GLY A 244 15.60 -5.33 12.95
N THR A 245 15.54 -4.45 13.96
CA THR A 245 16.41 -4.55 15.14
C THR A 245 16.15 -5.84 15.93
N ILE A 246 14.88 -6.19 16.16
CA ILE A 246 14.52 -7.45 16.83
C ILE A 246 14.97 -8.64 15.98
N GLY A 247 14.76 -8.58 14.64
CA GLY A 247 15.21 -9.60 13.69
C GLY A 247 16.73 -9.77 13.70
N ALA A 248 17.50 -8.69 13.75
CA ALA A 248 18.95 -8.72 13.90
C ALA A 248 19.38 -9.38 15.23
N LEU A 249 18.70 -9.03 16.34
CA LEU A 249 18.93 -9.69 17.62
C LEU A 249 18.59 -11.19 17.58
N ASN A 250 17.58 -11.58 16.82
CA ASN A 250 17.27 -13.00 16.59
C ASN A 250 18.37 -13.67 15.76
N LEU A 251 18.82 -13.04 14.69
CA LEU A 251 19.84 -13.58 13.79
C LEU A 251 21.19 -13.75 14.48
N PHE A 252 21.67 -12.73 15.20
CA PHE A 252 23.03 -12.71 15.77
C PHE A 252 23.11 -13.25 17.21
N SER A 253 22.04 -13.24 17.99
CA SER A 253 22.07 -13.66 19.40
C SER A 253 21.28 -14.93 19.67
N THR A 254 20.06 -15.04 19.14
CA THR A 254 19.16 -16.17 19.46
C THR A 254 19.45 -17.39 18.60
N LYS A 255 19.59 -17.20 17.29
CA LYS A 255 19.84 -18.30 16.35
C LYS A 255 21.12 -19.10 16.63
N PRO A 256 22.29 -18.50 16.91
CA PRO A 256 23.49 -19.27 17.23
C PRO A 256 23.30 -20.18 18.46
N LYS A 257 22.67 -19.65 19.52
CA LYS A 257 22.39 -20.43 20.74
C LYS A 257 21.39 -21.56 20.48
N LEU A 258 20.43 -21.33 19.57
CA LEU A 258 19.46 -22.36 19.20
C LEU A 258 20.14 -23.48 18.38
N LEU A 259 21.06 -23.13 17.48
CA LEU A 259 21.85 -24.10 16.73
C LEU A 259 22.80 -24.93 17.64
N ASP A 260 23.36 -24.31 18.66
CA ASP A 260 24.17 -25.02 19.66
C ASP A 260 23.31 -25.95 20.53
N SER A 261 22.14 -25.50 20.93
CA SER A 261 21.16 -26.35 21.63
C SER A 261 20.72 -27.57 20.80
N ALA A 262 20.71 -27.45 19.47
CA ALA A 262 20.43 -28.57 18.57
C ALA A 262 21.55 -29.64 18.59
N ARG A 263 22.81 -29.23 18.81
CA ARG A 263 23.96 -30.14 18.90
C ARG A 263 23.98 -30.91 20.22
N THR A 264 23.52 -30.27 21.29
CA THR A 264 23.48 -30.87 22.64
C THR A 264 22.18 -31.56 22.97
N GLU A 265 21.20 -31.54 22.03
CA GLU A 265 19.82 -32.05 22.20
C GLU A 265 19.12 -31.50 23.45
N ARG A 266 19.55 -30.35 23.96
CA ARG A 266 18.99 -29.70 25.14
C ARG A 266 18.56 -28.27 24.81
N LEU A 267 17.26 -27.99 24.90
CA LEU A 267 16.69 -26.67 24.74
C LEU A 267 16.31 -26.10 26.12
N PRO A 268 17.14 -25.20 26.69
CA PRO A 268 16.82 -24.57 27.96
C PRO A 268 15.52 -23.78 27.90
N ASN A 269 14.68 -23.86 28.93
CA ASN A 269 13.40 -23.17 28.97
C ASN A 269 13.50 -21.65 28.77
N TRP A 270 14.58 -21.04 29.27
CA TRP A 270 14.80 -19.60 29.09
C TRP A 270 15.07 -19.23 27.63
N LEU A 271 15.81 -20.08 26.89
CA LEU A 271 16.11 -19.85 25.47
C LEU A 271 14.83 -20.04 24.62
N GLN A 272 14.04 -21.05 24.92
CA GLN A 272 12.74 -21.25 24.28
C GLN A 272 11.80 -20.06 24.50
N ARG A 273 11.66 -19.58 25.76
CA ARG A 273 10.83 -18.41 26.08
C ARG A 273 11.35 -17.16 25.38
N LYS A 274 12.66 -16.94 25.36
CA LYS A 274 13.29 -15.80 24.68
C LYS A 274 13.05 -15.83 23.16
N THR A 275 13.20 -17.01 22.55
CA THR A 275 12.97 -17.20 21.10
C THR A 275 11.50 -16.89 20.75
N LEU A 276 10.56 -17.50 21.47
CA LEU A 276 9.14 -17.28 21.26
C LEU A 276 8.74 -15.82 21.55
N GLY A 277 9.27 -15.22 22.61
CA GLY A 277 8.98 -13.83 22.95
C GLY A 277 9.42 -12.86 21.84
N ARG A 278 10.65 -13.00 21.34
CA ARG A 278 11.17 -12.13 20.28
C ARG A 278 10.43 -12.32 18.94
N ILE A 279 10.20 -13.57 18.53
CA ILE A 279 9.44 -13.86 17.29
C ILE A 279 8.00 -13.36 17.44
N GLY A 280 7.38 -13.51 18.61
CA GLY A 280 6.05 -13.00 18.89
C GLY A 280 5.98 -11.47 18.83
N SER A 281 6.98 -10.78 19.40
CA SER A 281 7.06 -9.30 19.31
C SER A 281 7.23 -8.84 17.86
N GLU A 282 8.12 -9.48 17.08
CA GLU A 282 8.24 -9.19 15.64
C GLU A 282 6.92 -9.42 14.89
N ALA A 283 6.21 -10.50 15.20
CA ALA A 283 4.92 -10.82 14.55
C ALA A 283 3.85 -9.75 14.84
N ILE A 284 3.77 -9.27 16.09
CA ILE A 284 2.83 -8.21 16.49
C ILE A 284 3.17 -6.91 15.75
N ILE A 285 4.45 -6.52 15.74
CA ILE A 285 4.92 -5.32 15.02
C ILE A 285 4.65 -5.47 13.52
N GLY A 286 4.85 -6.66 12.95
CA GLY A 286 4.55 -6.97 11.55
C GLY A 286 3.07 -6.78 11.20
N ILE A 287 2.14 -7.13 12.10
CA ILE A 287 0.71 -6.81 11.93
C ILE A 287 0.51 -5.29 11.90
N GLY A 288 1.20 -4.54 12.76
CA GLY A 288 1.18 -3.07 12.76
C GLY A 288 1.64 -2.47 11.42
N VAL A 289 2.65 -3.07 10.77
CA VAL A 289 3.09 -2.64 9.42
C VAL A 289 1.94 -2.74 8.41
N PHE A 290 1.12 -3.79 8.44
CA PHE A 290 -0.02 -3.92 7.54
C PHE A 290 -1.10 -2.87 7.81
N CYS A 291 -1.37 -2.54 9.08
CA CYS A 291 -2.31 -1.48 9.45
C CYS A 291 -1.83 -0.11 8.93
N VAL A 292 -0.56 0.23 9.15
CA VAL A 292 0.03 1.48 8.65
C VAL A 292 0.07 1.50 7.12
N THR A 293 0.38 0.37 6.48
CA THR A 293 0.35 0.26 5.01
C THR A 293 -1.05 0.48 4.46
N ALA A 294 -2.07 -0.07 5.11
CA ALA A 294 -3.47 0.14 4.70
C ALA A 294 -3.87 1.61 4.76
N ILE A 295 -3.46 2.35 5.78
CA ILE A 295 -3.67 3.80 5.87
C ILE A 295 -2.91 4.52 4.74
N LEU A 296 -1.63 4.17 4.53
CA LEU A 296 -0.78 4.79 3.53
C LEU A 296 -1.35 4.65 2.10
N THR A 297 -1.95 3.49 1.77
CA THR A 297 -2.55 3.24 0.45
C THR A 297 -3.83 4.05 0.19
N LEU A 298 -4.44 4.64 1.20
CA LEU A 298 -5.62 5.49 1.08
C LEU A 298 -5.26 6.98 0.96
N LEU A 299 -4.03 7.34 1.26
CA LEU A 299 -3.56 8.72 1.16
C LEU A 299 -3.03 9.01 -0.26
N PRO A 300 -3.24 10.21 -0.79
CA PRO A 300 -2.60 10.62 -2.03
C PRO A 300 -1.08 10.66 -1.85
N PRO A 301 -0.29 10.31 -2.88
CA PRO A 301 1.16 10.43 -2.82
C PRO A 301 1.62 11.81 -2.36
N GLY A 302 2.74 11.89 -1.65
CA GLY A 302 3.22 13.12 -1.03
C GLY A 302 3.39 14.29 -1.99
N ILE A 303 3.79 14.01 -3.22
CA ILE A 303 3.91 14.98 -4.31
C ILE A 303 2.57 15.70 -4.58
N HIS A 304 1.45 14.97 -4.61
CA HIS A 304 0.14 15.54 -4.89
C HIS A 304 -0.46 16.30 -3.70
N SER A 305 -0.09 15.96 -2.47
CA SER A 305 -0.63 16.63 -1.28
C SER A 305 -0.04 18.02 -1.02
N LEU A 306 1.19 18.30 -1.48
CA LEU A 306 1.76 19.65 -1.41
C LEU A 306 1.02 20.67 -2.28
N HIS A 307 0.55 20.24 -3.46
CA HIS A 307 -0.19 21.12 -4.36
C HIS A 307 -1.54 21.55 -3.78
N GLN A 308 -2.20 20.68 -3.02
CA GLN A 308 -3.45 21.02 -2.33
C GLN A 308 -3.23 22.05 -1.21
N ALA A 309 -2.12 21.98 -0.51
CA ALA A 309 -1.78 22.92 0.57
C ALA A 309 -1.38 24.31 0.05
N SER A 310 -0.63 24.37 -1.07
CA SER A 310 -0.20 25.63 -1.69
C SER A 310 -1.36 26.42 -2.30
N ALA A 311 -2.41 25.72 -2.74
CA ALA A 311 -3.57 26.32 -3.40
C ALA A 311 -4.48 27.11 -2.45
N SER A 312 -4.53 26.75 -1.15
CA SER A 312 -5.48 27.37 -0.22
C SER A 312 -5.12 28.79 0.23
N GLY A 313 -4.01 29.36 -0.27
CA GLY A 313 -3.62 30.77 0.03
C GLY A 313 -3.36 31.06 1.52
N ASN A 314 -3.61 30.11 2.36
CA ASN A 314 -3.34 30.14 3.77
C ASN A 314 -2.07 29.34 4.03
N ASN A 315 -1.03 29.96 4.58
CA ASN A 315 0.19 29.28 5.05
C ASN A 315 -0.07 28.27 6.19
N GLN A 316 -1.29 27.76 6.30
CA GLN A 316 -1.69 26.74 7.25
C GLN A 316 -2.16 25.48 6.52
N LEU A 317 -1.43 24.41 6.72
CA LEU A 317 -1.75 23.00 6.37
C LEU A 317 -3.09 22.52 7.00
N LYS A 318 -4.21 23.21 6.71
CA LYS A 318 -5.53 22.96 7.33
C LYS A 318 -6.49 22.14 6.47
N ALA A 319 -6.02 21.22 5.61
CA ALA A 319 -6.92 20.40 4.80
C ALA A 319 -7.10 18.96 5.32
N TYR A 320 -6.59 18.62 6.51
CA TYR A 320 -6.76 17.30 7.12
C TYR A 320 -7.32 17.40 8.54
N PRO A 321 -8.07 16.38 9.03
CA PRO A 321 -8.64 16.39 10.37
C PRO A 321 -7.57 16.66 11.43
N ASP A 322 -7.88 17.49 12.38
CA ASP A 322 -7.02 17.93 13.51
C ASP A 322 -6.44 16.79 14.37
N GLU A 323 -6.83 15.54 14.11
CA GLU A 323 -6.47 14.36 14.91
C GLU A 323 -5.08 13.80 14.62
N LEU A 324 -4.35 14.26 13.59
CA LEU A 324 -3.00 13.77 13.21
C LEU A 324 -1.87 14.77 13.57
N ASN A 325 -2.09 15.62 14.54
CA ASN A 325 -1.25 16.79 14.85
C ASN A 325 0.11 16.53 15.52
N LEU A 326 0.52 15.29 15.78
CA LEU A 326 1.76 15.02 16.52
C LEU A 326 3.04 15.48 15.77
N PHE A 327 3.03 15.45 14.45
CA PHE A 327 4.18 15.83 13.62
C PHE A 327 4.07 17.21 12.97
N THR A 328 2.91 17.84 12.97
CA THR A 328 2.69 19.15 12.39
C THR A 328 3.58 20.22 13.04
N TRP A 329 3.77 20.14 14.35
CA TRP A 329 4.64 21.05 15.10
C TRP A 329 6.13 20.91 14.70
N LEU A 330 6.62 19.70 14.45
CA LEU A 330 7.99 19.47 14.01
C LEU A 330 8.21 19.92 12.56
N SER A 331 7.20 19.85 11.71
CA SER A 331 7.31 20.27 10.30
C SER A 331 7.46 21.79 10.17
N TYR A 332 6.87 22.60 11.08
CA TYR A 332 7.06 24.05 11.09
C TYR A 332 8.50 24.50 11.35
N LEU A 333 9.33 23.63 11.96
CA LEU A 333 10.73 23.95 12.24
C LEU A 333 11.67 23.71 11.04
N VAL A 334 11.24 23.00 9.99
CA VAL A 334 12.14 22.47 8.95
C VAL A 334 11.76 22.87 7.51
N THR A 335 10.55 23.42 7.26
CA THR A 335 10.08 23.65 5.87
C THR A 335 10.22 25.10 5.42
N PRO A 336 11.06 25.38 4.40
CA PRO A 336 10.92 26.61 3.63
C PRO A 336 9.65 26.56 2.77
N ALA A 337 8.98 27.72 2.64
CA ALA A 337 7.81 27.89 1.78
C ALA A 337 8.11 27.41 0.34
N PRO A 338 7.15 26.79 -0.38
CA PRO A 338 7.35 26.39 -1.77
C PRO A 338 7.76 27.58 -2.61
N LYS A 339 8.86 27.44 -3.35
CA LYS A 339 9.35 28.49 -4.25
C LYS A 339 8.54 28.45 -5.55
N LEU A 340 7.85 29.55 -5.83
CA LEU A 340 7.40 29.85 -7.19
C LEU A 340 8.63 30.14 -8.04
N GLU A 341 8.79 29.39 -9.14
CA GLU A 341 9.81 29.70 -10.14
C GLU A 341 9.27 30.66 -11.20
N PRO A 342 10.14 31.50 -11.82
CA PRO A 342 9.74 32.39 -12.90
C PRO A 342 9.07 31.62 -14.04
N ALA A 343 8.07 32.22 -14.67
CA ALA A 343 7.28 31.59 -15.74
C ALA A 343 8.12 31.18 -16.97
N GLU A 344 9.30 31.77 -17.20
CA GLU A 344 10.21 31.51 -18.33
C GLU A 344 9.51 31.36 -19.69
N GLY A 345 8.50 32.20 -19.92
CA GLY A 345 7.69 32.21 -21.13
C GLY A 345 6.44 31.33 -21.09
N ALA A 346 6.18 30.62 -19.97
CA ALA A 346 4.91 29.96 -19.76
C ALA A 346 3.78 30.96 -19.57
N LYS A 347 2.62 30.71 -20.19
CA LYS A 347 1.42 31.54 -20.07
C LYS A 347 0.20 30.65 -20.04
N ILE A 348 -0.81 31.06 -19.30
CA ILE A 348 -2.13 30.46 -19.26
C ILE A 348 -3.20 31.54 -19.30
N THR A 349 -4.25 31.30 -20.05
CA THR A 349 -5.44 32.16 -20.12
C THR A 349 -6.67 31.31 -20.14
N ILE A 350 -7.60 31.53 -19.21
CA ILE A 350 -8.88 30.83 -19.13
C ILE A 350 -9.83 31.47 -20.14
N LEU A 351 -10.40 30.65 -21.03
CA LEU A 351 -11.39 31.07 -22.02
C LEU A 351 -12.81 30.68 -21.59
N SER A 352 -12.96 29.62 -20.82
CA SER A 352 -14.21 29.14 -20.22
C SER A 352 -13.88 28.41 -18.91
N PRO A 353 -14.63 28.63 -17.80
CA PRO A 353 -15.75 29.58 -17.69
C PRO A 353 -15.35 31.05 -17.90
N GLN A 354 -16.33 31.90 -18.22
CA GLN A 354 -16.16 33.37 -18.21
C GLN A 354 -16.51 33.94 -16.84
N GLU A 355 -16.04 35.13 -16.53
CA GLU A 355 -16.29 35.81 -15.28
C GLU A 355 -17.77 35.92 -14.98
N GLY A 356 -18.20 35.38 -13.83
CA GLY A 356 -19.60 35.33 -13.40
C GLY A 356 -20.50 34.37 -14.18
N GLN A 357 -19.96 33.51 -15.05
CA GLN A 357 -20.75 32.54 -15.81
C GLN A 357 -21.51 31.58 -14.89
N VAL A 358 -22.77 31.29 -15.24
CA VAL A 358 -23.65 30.41 -14.47
C VAL A 358 -23.83 29.09 -15.21
N PHE A 359 -23.67 27.98 -14.49
CA PHE A 359 -23.89 26.62 -14.96
C PHE A 359 -25.03 25.99 -14.20
N ASP A 360 -25.90 25.27 -14.90
CA ASP A 360 -27.01 24.50 -14.33
C ASP A 360 -26.64 23.00 -14.14
N SER A 361 -25.35 22.68 -14.25
CA SER A 361 -24.78 21.34 -14.12
C SER A 361 -23.54 21.38 -13.25
N ASP A 362 -23.23 20.29 -12.57
CA ASP A 362 -22.00 20.04 -11.82
C ASP A 362 -20.79 19.72 -12.73
N GLU A 363 -21.02 19.61 -14.05
CA GLU A 363 -20.00 19.45 -15.08
C GLU A 363 -19.66 20.78 -15.72
N ILE A 364 -18.46 21.29 -15.50
CA ILE A 364 -18.02 22.58 -15.99
C ILE A 364 -17.02 22.38 -17.14
N PRO A 365 -17.42 22.71 -18.39
CA PRO A 365 -16.50 22.64 -19.53
C PRO A 365 -15.46 23.75 -19.43
N MET A 366 -14.20 23.35 -19.40
CA MET A 366 -13.06 24.24 -19.28
C MET A 366 -12.34 24.36 -20.61
N ARG A 367 -12.08 25.60 -21.06
CA ARG A 367 -11.23 25.90 -22.20
C ARG A 367 -10.18 26.92 -21.79
N TYR A 368 -8.99 26.76 -22.32
CA TYR A 368 -7.85 27.62 -22.00
C TYR A 368 -6.85 27.68 -23.16
N GLU A 369 -6.08 28.75 -23.20
CA GLU A 369 -4.87 28.84 -24.00
C GLU A 369 -3.66 28.62 -23.12
N PHE A 370 -2.82 27.68 -23.49
CA PHE A 370 -1.66 27.26 -22.70
C PHE A 370 -0.38 27.30 -23.55
N VAL A 371 0.57 28.10 -23.09
CA VAL A 371 1.93 28.17 -23.65
C VAL A 371 2.87 27.57 -22.60
N LYS A 372 3.53 26.50 -22.95
CA LYS A 372 4.41 25.75 -22.02
C LYS A 372 5.64 26.50 -21.54
N GLY A 373 6.16 27.43 -22.34
CA GLY A 373 7.44 28.05 -22.05
C GLY A 373 8.60 27.06 -22.08
N LYS A 374 9.67 27.34 -21.34
CA LYS A 374 10.85 26.45 -21.26
C LYS A 374 10.69 25.28 -20.30
N LYS A 375 9.93 25.45 -19.22
CA LYS A 375 9.83 24.49 -18.13
C LYS A 375 8.42 23.97 -17.87
N GLY A 376 7.39 24.62 -18.40
CA GLY A 376 6.00 24.22 -18.20
C GLY A 376 5.67 22.92 -18.94
N ASN A 377 4.96 22.03 -18.27
CA ASN A 377 4.54 20.75 -18.82
C ASN A 377 3.02 20.62 -18.90
N HIS A 378 2.33 20.84 -17.80
CA HIS A 378 0.89 20.64 -17.66
C HIS A 378 0.28 21.71 -16.74
N LEU A 379 -1.04 21.67 -16.62
CA LEU A 379 -1.82 22.59 -15.81
C LEU A 379 -2.42 21.89 -14.60
N HIS A 380 -2.41 22.57 -13.47
CA HIS A 380 -3.19 22.23 -12.30
C HIS A 380 -4.43 23.13 -12.25
N ALA A 381 -5.62 22.53 -12.10
CA ALA A 381 -6.88 23.24 -11.94
C ALA A 381 -7.35 23.18 -10.49
N TYR A 382 -7.54 24.35 -9.91
CA TYR A 382 -8.01 24.54 -8.55
C TYR A 382 -9.41 25.16 -8.54
N ILE A 383 -10.30 24.61 -7.74
CA ILE A 383 -11.60 25.21 -7.39
C ILE A 383 -11.57 25.59 -5.93
N ASP A 384 -11.78 26.87 -5.61
CA ASP A 384 -11.74 27.43 -4.25
C ASP A 384 -10.45 27.07 -3.51
N GLY A 385 -9.32 27.04 -4.23
CA GLY A 385 -8.03 26.66 -3.71
C GLY A 385 -7.80 25.15 -3.55
N LYS A 386 -8.75 24.29 -3.96
CA LYS A 386 -8.62 22.83 -3.90
C LYS A 386 -8.30 22.27 -5.28
N LEU A 387 -7.24 21.47 -5.40
CA LEU A 387 -6.87 20.80 -6.65
C LEU A 387 -7.98 19.83 -7.08
N MET A 388 -8.57 20.08 -8.25
CA MET A 388 -9.65 19.26 -8.82
C MET A 388 -9.18 18.40 -9.99
N GLY A 389 -8.09 18.77 -10.67
CA GLY A 389 -7.58 17.99 -11.80
C GLY A 389 -6.27 18.51 -12.36
N MET A 390 -5.66 17.69 -13.21
CA MET A 390 -4.45 18.00 -13.97
C MET A 390 -4.77 17.87 -15.45
N PHE A 391 -4.36 18.85 -16.25
CA PHE A 391 -4.71 18.93 -17.66
C PHE A 391 -3.44 19.16 -18.49
N SER A 392 -3.25 18.34 -19.50
CA SER A 392 -2.15 18.47 -20.47
C SER A 392 -2.62 18.67 -21.89
N ASP A 393 -3.94 18.51 -22.14
CA ASP A 393 -4.54 18.65 -23.45
C ASP A 393 -4.80 20.13 -23.74
N PRO A 394 -4.24 20.69 -24.83
CA PRO A 394 -4.47 22.08 -25.21
C PRO A 394 -5.93 22.43 -25.51
N SER A 395 -6.76 21.43 -25.83
CA SER A 395 -8.19 21.65 -26.18
C SER A 395 -9.08 21.95 -24.97
N GLY A 396 -8.60 21.71 -23.74
CA GLY A 396 -9.37 21.93 -22.52
C GLY A 396 -9.69 20.65 -21.77
N GLY A 397 -10.75 20.68 -20.96
CA GLY A 397 -11.20 19.54 -20.15
C GLY A 397 -12.57 19.82 -19.52
N THR A 398 -13.05 18.89 -18.72
CA THR A 398 -14.28 19.05 -17.94
C THR A 398 -13.98 18.81 -16.48
N LEU A 399 -14.41 19.73 -15.62
CA LEU A 399 -14.41 19.58 -14.17
C LEU A 399 -15.78 19.01 -13.77
N THR A 400 -15.79 18.00 -12.89
CA THR A 400 -17.03 17.32 -12.46
C THR A 400 -17.15 17.31 -10.95
N GLY A 401 -18.37 17.26 -10.44
CA GLY A 401 -18.65 17.16 -9.02
C GLY A 401 -18.53 18.49 -8.26
N ILE A 402 -18.73 19.61 -8.94
CA ILE A 402 -18.73 20.94 -8.33
C ILE A 402 -20.09 21.16 -7.64
N GLN A 403 -20.07 21.52 -6.37
CA GLN A 403 -21.28 21.76 -5.58
C GLN A 403 -21.98 23.06 -6.03
N PRO A 404 -23.32 23.20 -5.82
CA PRO A 404 -23.99 24.48 -6.05
C PRO A 404 -23.40 25.61 -5.20
N GLY A 405 -23.14 26.76 -5.82
CA GLY A 405 -22.55 27.93 -5.14
C GLY A 405 -21.70 28.80 -6.06
N LYS A 406 -21.07 29.80 -5.45
CA LYS A 406 -20.01 30.62 -6.13
C LYS A 406 -18.67 29.94 -5.95
N HIS A 407 -17.92 29.84 -7.04
CA HIS A 407 -16.63 29.18 -7.09
C HIS A 407 -15.58 30.00 -7.83
N VAL A 408 -14.31 29.79 -7.48
CA VAL A 408 -13.17 30.39 -8.15
C VAL A 408 -12.36 29.27 -8.81
N LEU A 409 -12.28 29.29 -10.14
CA LEU A 409 -11.34 28.45 -10.89
C LEU A 409 -10.00 29.16 -10.98
N GLU A 410 -8.93 28.50 -10.61
CA GLU A 410 -7.55 28.94 -10.83
C GLU A 410 -6.77 27.87 -11.59
N LEU A 411 -6.17 28.24 -12.72
CA LEU A 411 -5.25 27.39 -13.46
C LEU A 411 -3.81 27.83 -13.22
N ARG A 412 -2.91 26.88 -12.95
CA ARG A 412 -1.48 27.11 -12.75
C ARG A 412 -0.64 26.23 -13.65
N VAL A 413 0.42 26.78 -14.22
CA VAL A 413 1.40 26.01 -14.99
C VAL A 413 2.36 25.32 -14.04
N THR A 414 2.59 24.01 -14.26
CA THR A 414 3.45 23.18 -13.44
C THR A 414 4.51 22.50 -14.31
N THR A 415 5.69 22.24 -13.74
CA THR A 415 6.79 21.55 -14.40
C THR A 415 6.58 20.04 -14.41
N ASP A 416 7.47 19.27 -15.07
CA ASP A 416 7.41 17.80 -15.15
C ASP A 416 7.51 17.11 -13.79
N ASP A 417 8.15 17.74 -12.81
CA ASP A 417 8.36 17.18 -11.47
C ASP A 417 7.09 17.21 -10.59
N HIS A 418 5.99 17.80 -11.07
CA HIS A 418 4.72 18.00 -10.35
C HIS A 418 4.86 18.73 -8.99
N VAL A 419 6.01 19.31 -8.69
CA VAL A 419 6.34 19.95 -7.41
C VAL A 419 6.55 21.45 -7.59
N THR A 420 7.15 21.86 -8.71
CA THR A 420 7.48 23.24 -8.98
C THR A 420 6.36 23.91 -9.77
N GLU A 421 5.71 24.90 -9.17
CA GLU A 421 4.76 25.77 -9.85
C GLU A 421 5.50 26.96 -10.47
N LEU A 422 5.07 27.34 -11.65
CA LEU A 422 5.59 28.53 -12.33
C LEU A 422 4.71 29.74 -12.02
N ASP A 423 5.30 30.93 -12.01
CA ASP A 423 4.54 32.19 -11.88
C ASP A 423 3.76 32.52 -13.17
N ALA A 424 2.94 31.55 -13.59
CA ALA A 424 2.03 31.57 -14.71
C ALA A 424 0.70 30.99 -14.27
N LYS A 425 -0.26 31.86 -13.92
CA LYS A 425 -1.58 31.50 -13.43
C LYS A 425 -2.65 32.43 -13.95
N ASP A 426 -3.88 31.91 -14.00
CA ASP A 426 -5.07 32.69 -14.31
C ASP A 426 -6.25 32.27 -13.44
N LYS A 427 -7.18 33.18 -13.15
CA LYS A 427 -8.33 32.98 -12.26
C LYS A 427 -9.60 33.53 -12.89
N VAL A 428 -10.70 32.84 -12.60
CA VAL A 428 -12.05 33.27 -13.00
C VAL A 428 -13.09 32.82 -11.97
N ASP A 429 -14.05 33.68 -11.68
CA ASP A 429 -15.19 33.37 -10.82
C ASP A 429 -16.36 32.83 -11.66
N PHE A 430 -17.08 31.84 -11.15
CA PHE A 430 -18.26 31.27 -11.78
C PHE A 430 -19.27 30.77 -10.75
N ILE A 431 -20.49 30.45 -11.19
CA ILE A 431 -21.61 30.04 -10.33
C ILE A 431 -22.17 28.71 -10.82
N VAL A 432 -22.39 27.78 -9.92
CA VAL A 432 -23.14 26.54 -10.17
C VAL A 432 -24.48 26.63 -9.44
N LYS A 433 -25.60 26.30 -10.13
CA LYS A 433 -26.96 26.30 -9.56
C LYS A 433 -27.36 24.90 -9.08
#